data_9c2eecb8f0566f36f6f25e59d47c2241
#
_entry.id   9c2eecb8f0566f36f6f25e59d47c2241
#
_cell.length_a   1.000
_cell.length_b   1.000
_cell.length_c   1.000
_cell.angle_alpha   90.00
_cell.angle_beta   90.00
_cell.angle_gamma   90.00
#
_symmetry.space_group_name_H-M   'P 1'
#
loop_
_entity.id
_entity.type
_entity.pdbx_description
1 polymer ?
#
loop_
_entity_poly.entity_id
_entity_poly.type
_entity_poly.pdbx_seq_one_letter_code
_entity_poly.pdbx_strand_id
1 'polypeptide(L)'
;MTTLTTDQNETVLRTKLSRRTFLKRASLGAGVLAIGLAGYSGLIEPNVVDVTRLDLKVNRLSAAFDGFKIALISDLHYGPYTGEHEISSAVHDANQLKPDVVFLLGDFVTESLIGRSKDGAKKAEPCAKLLARLEAPYGSFAVLGNHDYATNPELVAEALTSHGIALLRNANEVIERHGDRFWLLGLNDAMFGKAALEQALQGVPASEPKMLLVHEPDFADESSRYGIDVQFSGHSHGGQIRFPGFHPLWLPPLANKYYRGYYRVRDLQLYTNRGIGTVALPFRFCAPPEVTLVTLRSA
;
A
#
# COMPACT_ATOMS: atom_id res chain seq x y z
N MET A 1 1.36 -71.29 47.34
CA MET A 1 0.67 -70.10 46.80
C MET A 1 1.65 -68.94 46.87
N THR A 2 2.38 -68.69 45.81
CA THR A 2 3.47 -67.76 45.77
C THR A 2 2.99 -66.57 44.94
N THR A 3 2.75 -65.46 45.57
CA THR A 3 2.40 -64.20 44.88
C THR A 3 3.68 -63.43 44.53
N LEU A 4 4.00 -63.33 43.23
CA LEU A 4 5.01 -62.48 42.69
C LEU A 4 4.38 -61.07 42.52
N THR A 5 4.86 -60.08 43.26
CA THR A 5 4.63 -58.70 43.03
C THR A 5 5.87 -58.11 42.27
N THR A 6 5.74 -57.92 41.01
CA THR A 6 6.71 -57.17 40.19
C THR A 6 6.46 -55.68 40.37
N ASP A 7 7.36 -54.99 41.08
CA ASP A 7 7.40 -53.58 41.20
C ASP A 7 8.28 -53.04 40.03
N GLN A 8 7.64 -52.47 38.99
CA GLN A 8 8.30 -51.85 37.85
C GLN A 8 8.50 -50.37 38.16
N ASN A 9 9.57 -50.05 38.88
CA ASN A 9 10.03 -48.65 39.01
C ASN A 9 10.68 -48.21 37.70
N GLU A 10 9.94 -47.59 36.78
CA GLU A 10 10.49 -46.81 35.69
C GLU A 10 11.17 -45.55 36.23
N THR A 11 12.47 -45.62 36.39
CA THR A 11 13.31 -44.48 36.75
C THR A 11 13.41 -43.54 35.55
N VAL A 12 12.48 -42.57 35.43
CA VAL A 12 12.58 -41.49 34.44
C VAL A 12 13.80 -40.66 34.78
N LEU A 13 14.90 -40.89 34.07
CA LEU A 13 16.14 -40.10 34.16
C LEU A 13 15.85 -38.68 33.69
N ARG A 14 15.44 -37.81 34.61
CA ARG A 14 15.38 -36.34 34.36
C ARG A 14 16.80 -35.83 34.28
N THR A 15 17.36 -35.78 33.09
CA THR A 15 18.64 -35.10 32.82
C THR A 15 18.51 -33.60 33.11
N LYS A 16 19.03 -33.14 34.24
CA LYS A 16 19.13 -31.71 34.58
C LYS A 16 20.12 -31.05 33.63
N LEU A 17 19.60 -30.26 32.68
CA LEU A 17 20.46 -29.45 31.82
C LEU A 17 21.24 -28.43 32.67
N SER A 18 22.58 -28.37 32.51
CA SER A 18 23.37 -27.33 33.16
C SER A 18 22.97 -25.93 32.63
N ARG A 19 23.06 -24.91 33.48
CA ARG A 19 22.78 -23.52 33.08
C ARG A 19 23.56 -23.10 31.82
N ARG A 20 24.81 -23.54 31.73
CA ARG A 20 25.69 -23.29 30.57
C ARG A 20 25.16 -23.95 29.29
N THR A 21 24.72 -25.21 29.38
CA THR A 21 24.14 -25.95 28.25
C THR A 21 22.80 -25.35 27.81
N PHE A 22 21.98 -24.91 28.76
CA PHE A 22 20.72 -24.25 28.50
C PHE A 22 20.96 -22.92 27.74
N LEU A 23 21.85 -22.06 28.26
CA LEU A 23 22.18 -20.77 27.60
C LEU A 23 22.76 -20.97 26.19
N LYS A 24 23.67 -21.93 25.99
CA LYS A 24 24.20 -22.23 24.65
C LYS A 24 23.11 -22.66 23.68
N ARG A 25 22.19 -23.56 24.10
CA ARG A 25 21.09 -24.01 23.24
C ARG A 25 20.08 -22.89 22.96
N ALA A 26 19.78 -22.07 23.97
CA ALA A 26 18.90 -20.91 23.81
C ALA A 26 19.49 -19.86 22.85
N SER A 27 20.80 -19.55 22.98
CA SER A 27 21.49 -18.64 22.07
C SER A 27 21.55 -19.18 20.63
N LEU A 28 21.82 -20.48 20.45
CA LEU A 28 21.81 -21.11 19.14
C LEU A 28 20.40 -21.05 18.52
N GLY A 29 19.37 -21.40 19.30
CA GLY A 29 17.97 -21.33 18.86
C GLY A 29 17.54 -19.91 18.47
N ALA A 30 17.92 -18.91 19.28
CA ALA A 30 17.68 -17.50 18.97
C ALA A 30 18.39 -17.05 17.68
N GLY A 31 19.63 -17.51 17.47
CA GLY A 31 20.38 -17.22 16.23
C GLY A 31 19.73 -17.83 14.99
N VAL A 32 19.30 -19.10 15.07
CA VAL A 32 18.59 -19.77 13.98
C VAL A 32 17.27 -19.05 13.66
N LEU A 33 16.50 -18.69 14.70
CA LEU A 33 15.26 -17.94 14.54
C LEU A 33 15.49 -16.58 13.87
N ALA A 34 16.49 -15.83 14.32
CA ALA A 34 16.84 -14.53 13.75
C ALA A 34 17.20 -14.62 12.25
N ILE A 35 18.01 -15.62 11.87
CA ILE A 35 18.37 -15.90 10.47
C ILE A 35 17.10 -16.28 9.67
N GLY A 36 16.25 -17.14 10.20
CA GLY A 36 15.00 -17.54 9.57
C GLY A 36 14.06 -16.35 9.34
N LEU A 37 13.89 -15.49 10.34
CA LEU A 37 13.07 -14.27 10.23
C LEU A 37 13.67 -13.29 9.21
N ALA A 38 14.98 -13.08 9.21
CA ALA A 38 15.62 -12.21 8.24
C ALA A 38 15.47 -12.75 6.81
N GLY A 39 15.65 -14.07 6.61
CA GLY A 39 15.43 -14.72 5.32
C GLY A 39 13.97 -14.61 4.86
N TYR A 40 13.00 -14.85 5.73
CA TYR A 40 11.58 -14.67 5.42
C TYR A 40 11.26 -13.22 5.03
N SER A 41 11.72 -12.26 5.84
CA SER A 41 11.43 -10.83 5.65
C SER A 41 12.09 -10.23 4.40
N GLY A 42 13.25 -10.76 3.97
CA GLY A 42 13.98 -10.25 2.81
C GLY A 42 13.73 -11.00 1.51
N LEU A 43 13.38 -12.29 1.59
CA LEU A 43 13.30 -13.14 0.40
C LEU A 43 11.89 -13.67 0.10
N ILE A 44 11.01 -13.73 1.10
CA ILE A 44 9.68 -14.32 0.93
C ILE A 44 8.60 -13.25 0.97
N GLU A 45 8.43 -12.56 2.10
CA GLU A 45 7.32 -11.64 2.28
C GLU A 45 7.28 -10.50 1.24
N PRO A 46 8.40 -9.85 0.82
CA PRO A 46 8.37 -8.81 -0.21
C PRO A 46 7.89 -9.27 -1.59
N ASN A 47 7.94 -10.60 -1.84
CA ASN A 47 7.56 -11.20 -3.14
C ASN A 47 6.17 -11.84 -3.13
N VAL A 48 5.44 -11.78 -2.02
CA VAL A 48 4.09 -12.34 -1.90
C VAL A 48 3.08 -11.21 -1.81
N VAL A 49 2.45 -10.90 -2.95
CA VAL A 49 1.40 -9.87 -3.01
C VAL A 49 0.13 -10.40 -2.34
N ASP A 50 -0.37 -9.65 -1.38
CA ASP A 50 -1.66 -9.89 -0.72
C ASP A 50 -2.78 -9.15 -1.47
N VAL A 51 -3.83 -9.87 -1.84
CA VAL A 51 -5.00 -9.28 -2.49
C VAL A 51 -6.08 -8.99 -1.46
N THR A 52 -6.15 -7.74 -1.02
CA THR A 52 -7.19 -7.29 -0.09
C THR A 52 -8.47 -6.93 -0.84
N ARG A 53 -9.64 -7.30 -0.27
CA ARG A 53 -10.96 -6.95 -0.81
C ARG A 53 -11.73 -6.15 0.22
N LEU A 54 -12.36 -5.05 -0.24
CA LEU A 54 -13.11 -4.13 0.60
C LEU A 54 -14.39 -3.69 -0.10
N ASP A 55 -15.54 -3.85 0.54
CA ASP A 55 -16.77 -3.19 0.12
C ASP A 55 -16.89 -1.83 0.82
N LEU A 56 -17.04 -0.75 0.03
CA LEU A 56 -17.23 0.61 0.54
C LEU A 56 -18.64 1.10 0.22
N LYS A 57 -19.45 1.32 1.24
CA LYS A 57 -20.78 1.92 1.12
C LYS A 57 -20.64 3.44 1.09
N VAL A 58 -21.02 4.07 -0.04
CA VAL A 58 -20.91 5.52 -0.23
C VAL A 58 -22.31 6.12 -0.29
N ASN A 59 -22.64 6.96 0.69
CA ASN A 59 -24.00 7.43 0.93
C ASN A 59 -24.65 8.24 -0.21
N ARG A 60 -23.85 8.89 -1.04
CA ARG A 60 -24.35 9.74 -2.14
C ARG A 60 -24.15 9.10 -3.51
N LEU A 61 -23.66 7.87 -3.54
CA LEU A 61 -23.37 7.18 -4.77
C LEU A 61 -24.66 6.66 -5.42
N SER A 62 -24.82 6.91 -6.71
CA SER A 62 -25.93 6.36 -7.49
C SER A 62 -25.86 4.84 -7.57
N ALA A 63 -27.02 4.21 -7.69
CA ALA A 63 -27.16 2.78 -7.94
C ALA A 63 -26.46 2.30 -9.23
N ALA A 64 -26.21 3.21 -10.19
CA ALA A 64 -25.42 2.90 -11.38
C ALA A 64 -23.99 2.42 -11.06
N PHE A 65 -23.44 2.84 -9.92
CA PHE A 65 -22.11 2.44 -9.46
C PHE A 65 -22.12 1.31 -8.41
N ASP A 66 -23.28 0.72 -8.11
CA ASP A 66 -23.30 -0.46 -7.24
C ASP A 66 -22.53 -1.61 -7.90
N GLY A 67 -21.58 -2.19 -7.18
CA GLY A 67 -20.67 -3.21 -7.71
C GLY A 67 -19.51 -2.68 -8.55
N PHE A 68 -19.33 -1.36 -8.70
CA PHE A 68 -18.18 -0.76 -9.41
C PHE A 68 -16.88 -1.08 -8.69
N LYS A 69 -15.88 -1.57 -9.43
CA LYS A 69 -14.63 -2.11 -8.91
C LYS A 69 -13.47 -1.17 -9.16
N ILE A 70 -12.74 -0.83 -8.12
CA ILE A 70 -11.54 0.01 -8.16
C ILE A 70 -10.36 -0.84 -7.70
N ALA A 71 -9.31 -0.97 -8.50
CA ALA A 71 -8.04 -1.52 -8.05
C ALA A 71 -7.14 -0.40 -7.53
N LEU A 72 -6.54 -0.59 -6.34
CA LEU A 72 -5.56 0.34 -5.77
C LEU A 72 -4.19 -0.29 -5.81
N ILE A 73 -3.21 0.44 -6.32
CA ILE A 73 -1.78 0.10 -6.33
C ILE A 73 -1.02 1.34 -5.87
N SER A 74 -0.01 1.16 -5.02
CA SER A 74 0.77 2.25 -4.43
C SER A 74 2.22 1.87 -4.21
N ASP A 75 3.08 2.87 -4.00
CA ASP A 75 4.42 2.72 -3.44
C ASP A 75 5.21 1.62 -4.17
N LEU A 76 5.37 1.76 -5.48
CA LEU A 76 6.08 0.78 -6.31
C LEU A 76 7.58 0.81 -6.04
N HIS A 77 8.14 2.01 -5.81
CA HIS A 77 9.56 2.22 -5.56
C HIS A 77 10.47 1.47 -6.56
N TYR A 78 10.10 1.53 -7.85
CA TYR A 78 10.92 0.88 -8.88
C TYR A 78 12.36 1.38 -8.82
N GLY A 79 13.27 0.47 -8.41
CA GLY A 79 14.61 0.86 -8.06
C GLY A 79 15.50 -0.33 -7.66
N PRO A 80 16.35 -0.17 -6.65
CA PRO A 80 17.33 -1.21 -6.30
C PRO A 80 16.72 -2.45 -5.63
N TYR A 81 15.55 -2.32 -4.98
CA TYR A 81 14.93 -3.40 -4.21
C TYR A 81 13.63 -3.92 -4.80
N THR A 82 13.00 -3.14 -5.67
CA THR A 82 11.77 -3.52 -6.36
C THR A 82 12.03 -3.43 -7.85
N GLY A 83 11.84 -4.51 -8.57
CA GLY A 83 12.13 -4.62 -9.98
C GLY A 83 10.90 -4.89 -10.84
N GLU A 84 11.17 -5.34 -12.06
CA GLU A 84 10.14 -5.67 -13.05
C GLU A 84 9.23 -6.82 -12.57
N HIS A 85 9.79 -7.78 -11.83
CA HIS A 85 9.06 -8.96 -11.35
C HIS A 85 7.92 -8.58 -10.42
N GLU A 86 8.20 -7.79 -9.38
CA GLU A 86 7.24 -7.39 -8.36
C GLU A 86 6.12 -6.52 -8.97
N ILE A 87 6.48 -5.57 -9.83
CA ILE A 87 5.50 -4.71 -10.52
C ILE A 87 4.65 -5.51 -11.50
N SER A 88 5.26 -6.39 -12.29
CA SER A 88 4.53 -7.24 -13.23
C SER A 88 3.56 -8.19 -12.51
N SER A 89 3.96 -8.72 -11.34
CA SER A 89 3.07 -9.52 -10.49
C SER A 89 1.87 -8.70 -10.00
N ALA A 90 2.11 -7.49 -9.48
CA ALA A 90 1.05 -6.60 -9.03
C ALA A 90 0.08 -6.21 -10.16
N VAL A 91 0.60 -5.93 -11.36
CA VAL A 91 -0.20 -5.66 -12.56
C VAL A 91 -1.03 -6.89 -12.96
N HIS A 92 -0.42 -8.08 -12.95
CA HIS A 92 -1.13 -9.32 -13.22
C HIS A 92 -2.28 -9.54 -12.23
N ASP A 93 -2.01 -9.43 -10.94
CA ASP A 93 -3.01 -9.64 -9.89
C ASP A 93 -4.15 -8.61 -9.99
N ALA A 94 -3.83 -7.34 -10.26
CA ALA A 94 -4.84 -6.30 -10.48
C ALA A 94 -5.74 -6.64 -11.68
N ASN A 95 -5.19 -7.07 -12.81
CA ASN A 95 -5.95 -7.43 -14.01
C ASN A 95 -6.85 -8.66 -13.77
N GLN A 96 -6.39 -9.65 -12.97
CA GLN A 96 -7.22 -10.80 -12.59
C GLN A 96 -8.47 -10.42 -11.78
N LEU A 97 -8.42 -9.28 -11.07
CA LEU A 97 -9.57 -8.75 -10.32
C LEU A 97 -10.62 -8.10 -11.22
N LYS A 98 -10.29 -7.86 -12.50
CA LYS A 98 -11.15 -7.20 -13.49
C LYS A 98 -11.75 -5.90 -12.95
N PRO A 99 -10.91 -4.91 -12.60
CA PRO A 99 -11.38 -3.62 -12.10
C PRO A 99 -12.05 -2.82 -13.22
N ASP A 100 -13.00 -1.96 -12.85
CA ASP A 100 -13.55 -0.96 -13.77
C ASP A 100 -12.57 0.21 -13.96
N VAL A 101 -11.83 0.58 -12.91
CA VAL A 101 -10.81 1.65 -12.90
C VAL A 101 -9.64 1.27 -12.01
N VAL A 102 -8.44 1.78 -12.31
CA VAL A 102 -7.26 1.62 -11.46
C VAL A 102 -6.82 2.97 -10.90
N PHE A 103 -6.56 3.03 -9.59
CA PHE A 103 -5.96 4.19 -8.93
C PHE A 103 -4.54 3.87 -8.46
N LEU A 104 -3.61 4.70 -8.91
CA LEU A 104 -2.19 4.62 -8.61
C LEU A 104 -1.83 5.75 -7.63
N LEU A 105 -1.44 5.38 -6.41
CA LEU A 105 -1.44 6.30 -5.28
C LEU A 105 -0.07 6.95 -4.99
N GLY A 106 0.86 6.92 -5.97
CA GLY A 106 2.15 7.59 -5.87
C GLY A 106 3.32 6.68 -5.52
N ASP A 107 4.50 7.27 -5.45
CA ASP A 107 5.81 6.65 -5.21
C ASP A 107 6.15 5.56 -6.24
N PHE A 108 6.16 5.97 -7.51
CA PHE A 108 6.49 5.10 -8.65
C PHE A 108 7.96 4.72 -8.68
N VAL A 109 8.83 5.66 -8.31
CA VAL A 109 10.27 5.50 -8.30
C VAL A 109 10.84 5.81 -6.92
N THR A 110 12.07 5.37 -6.67
CA THR A 110 12.77 5.71 -5.43
C THR A 110 14.05 6.48 -5.73
N GLU A 111 14.42 7.41 -4.88
CA GLU A 111 15.74 8.03 -4.92
C GLU A 111 16.83 7.02 -4.53
N SER A 112 18.03 7.18 -5.07
CA SER A 112 19.16 6.34 -4.67
C SER A 112 19.55 6.59 -3.21
N LEU A 113 19.65 5.53 -2.41
CA LEU A 113 20.13 5.60 -1.02
C LEU A 113 21.57 6.09 -0.91
N ILE A 114 22.36 5.94 -1.97
CA ILE A 114 23.77 6.34 -2.03
C ILE A 114 23.87 7.55 -2.96
N GLY A 115 24.10 8.74 -2.37
CA GLY A 115 24.50 9.93 -3.11
C GLY A 115 23.38 10.87 -3.57
N ARG A 116 22.16 10.78 -3.07
CA ARG A 116 21.04 11.65 -3.46
C ARG A 116 20.96 11.87 -4.98
N SER A 117 21.19 10.80 -5.74
CA SER A 117 21.16 10.87 -7.19
C SER A 117 19.70 10.98 -7.67
N LYS A 118 19.43 11.99 -8.49
CA LYS A 118 18.17 12.13 -9.24
C LYS A 118 18.00 11.03 -10.30
N ASP A 119 18.91 10.08 -10.37
CA ASP A 119 18.87 8.95 -11.31
C ASP A 119 17.67 8.02 -11.10
N GLY A 120 17.02 8.07 -9.93
CA GLY A 120 15.76 7.37 -9.68
C GLY A 120 14.69 7.69 -10.74
N ALA A 121 14.59 8.94 -11.16
CA ALA A 121 13.63 9.37 -12.19
C ALA A 121 13.82 8.68 -13.55
N LYS A 122 15.03 8.21 -13.89
CA LYS A 122 15.29 7.40 -15.10
C LYS A 122 14.58 6.05 -15.08
N LYS A 123 14.09 5.63 -13.91
CA LYS A 123 13.29 4.43 -13.74
C LYS A 123 11.80 4.66 -14.00
N ALA A 124 11.36 5.91 -14.17
CA ALA A 124 9.96 6.25 -14.41
C ALA A 124 9.45 5.65 -15.72
N GLU A 125 10.21 5.77 -16.80
CA GLU A 125 9.84 5.22 -18.11
C GLU A 125 9.64 3.70 -18.10
N PRO A 126 10.60 2.85 -17.64
CA PRO A 126 10.36 1.42 -17.56
C PRO A 126 9.24 1.06 -16.55
N CYS A 127 9.05 1.82 -15.48
CA CYS A 127 7.95 1.62 -14.55
C CYS A 127 6.60 1.89 -15.24
N ALA A 128 6.45 3.04 -15.89
CA ALA A 128 5.23 3.42 -16.61
C ALA A 128 4.87 2.40 -17.73
N LYS A 129 5.87 1.90 -18.44
CA LYS A 129 5.69 0.83 -19.45
C LYS A 129 5.11 -0.45 -18.87
N LEU A 130 5.47 -0.83 -17.64
CA LEU A 130 4.88 -1.98 -16.96
C LEU A 130 3.43 -1.68 -16.55
N LEU A 131 3.18 -0.49 -16.02
CA LEU A 131 1.84 -0.04 -15.61
C LEU A 131 0.88 0.15 -16.78
N ALA A 132 1.38 0.46 -17.99
CA ALA A 132 0.57 0.54 -19.20
C ALA A 132 -0.11 -0.81 -19.58
N ARG A 133 0.27 -1.91 -18.93
CA ARG A 133 -0.36 -3.23 -19.09
C ARG A 133 -1.56 -3.43 -18.16
N LEU A 134 -1.91 -2.45 -17.35
CA LEU A 134 -3.13 -2.47 -16.54
C LEU A 134 -4.36 -2.37 -17.45
N GLU A 135 -5.36 -3.20 -17.18
CA GLU A 135 -6.57 -3.32 -17.95
C GLU A 135 -7.78 -2.87 -17.13
N ALA A 136 -8.36 -1.73 -17.49
CA ALA A 136 -9.58 -1.23 -16.86
C ALA A 136 -10.39 -0.38 -17.86
N PRO A 137 -11.72 -0.59 -18.00
CA PRO A 137 -12.56 0.14 -18.95
C PRO A 137 -12.53 1.66 -18.78
N TYR A 138 -12.38 2.14 -17.54
CA TYR A 138 -12.29 3.58 -17.22
C TYR A 138 -10.85 4.07 -17.11
N GLY A 139 -9.87 3.22 -17.51
CA GLY A 139 -8.44 3.58 -17.50
C GLY A 139 -7.79 3.58 -16.12
N SER A 140 -6.64 4.23 -16.06
CA SER A 140 -5.83 4.35 -14.85
C SER A 140 -5.59 5.82 -14.51
N PHE A 141 -5.79 6.18 -13.24
CA PHE A 141 -5.56 7.52 -12.71
C PHE A 141 -4.47 7.48 -11.64
N ALA A 142 -3.62 8.50 -11.62
CA ALA A 142 -2.47 8.56 -10.74
C ALA A 142 -2.35 9.88 -9.99
N VAL A 143 -1.74 9.85 -8.83
CA VAL A 143 -1.13 10.98 -8.14
C VAL A 143 0.35 10.68 -7.91
N LEU A 144 1.18 11.70 -7.70
CA LEU A 144 2.60 11.52 -7.36
C LEU A 144 2.79 11.48 -5.85
N GLY A 145 3.78 10.71 -5.39
CA GLY A 145 4.19 10.68 -4.01
C GLY A 145 5.50 11.41 -3.73
N ASN A 146 5.93 11.41 -2.49
CA ASN A 146 7.08 12.19 -2.02
C ASN A 146 8.41 11.76 -2.66
N HIS A 147 8.61 10.47 -2.96
CA HIS A 147 9.82 10.01 -3.66
C HIS A 147 9.85 10.44 -5.12
N ASP A 148 8.69 10.51 -5.79
CA ASP A 148 8.58 11.06 -7.15
C ASP A 148 8.99 12.54 -7.16
N TYR A 149 8.51 13.32 -6.17
CA TYR A 149 8.91 14.73 -6.00
C TYR A 149 10.39 14.90 -5.60
N ALA A 150 10.92 14.01 -4.77
CA ALA A 150 12.32 14.05 -4.36
C ALA A 150 13.29 13.71 -5.52
N THR A 151 12.84 12.97 -6.52
CA THR A 151 13.62 12.65 -7.72
C THR A 151 13.45 13.71 -8.81
N ASN A 152 12.41 13.60 -9.61
CA ASN A 152 12.03 14.56 -10.64
C ASN A 152 10.55 14.35 -11.02
N PRO A 153 9.61 15.11 -10.43
CA PRO A 153 8.18 14.91 -10.67
C PRO A 153 7.75 15.12 -12.12
N GLU A 154 8.45 15.96 -12.88
CA GLU A 154 8.09 16.21 -14.27
C GLU A 154 8.48 15.02 -15.18
N LEU A 155 9.63 14.39 -14.96
CA LEU A 155 9.99 13.16 -15.70
C LEU A 155 9.07 12.00 -15.35
N VAL A 156 8.67 11.87 -14.07
CA VAL A 156 7.70 10.83 -13.67
C VAL A 156 6.34 11.10 -14.30
N ALA A 157 5.88 12.35 -14.28
CA ALA A 157 4.63 12.77 -14.91
C ALA A 157 4.61 12.49 -16.41
N GLU A 158 5.68 12.87 -17.12
CA GLU A 158 5.85 12.62 -18.56
C GLU A 158 5.81 11.13 -18.89
N ALA A 159 6.54 10.30 -18.12
CA ALA A 159 6.54 8.86 -18.31
C ALA A 159 5.14 8.26 -18.13
N LEU A 160 4.41 8.62 -17.07
CA LEU A 160 3.06 8.11 -16.82
C LEU A 160 2.08 8.53 -17.93
N THR A 161 2.06 9.82 -18.29
CA THR A 161 1.10 10.35 -19.27
C THR A 161 1.40 9.86 -20.69
N SER A 162 2.66 9.69 -21.08
CA SER A 162 3.04 9.10 -22.38
C SER A 162 2.60 7.64 -22.53
N HIS A 163 2.34 6.94 -21.42
CA HIS A 163 1.82 5.58 -21.40
C HIS A 163 0.32 5.48 -21.10
N GLY A 164 -0.42 6.60 -21.26
CA GLY A 164 -1.88 6.63 -21.16
C GLY A 164 -2.44 6.59 -19.74
N ILE A 165 -1.61 6.87 -18.71
CA ILE A 165 -2.04 6.99 -17.34
C ILE A 165 -2.41 8.45 -17.06
N ALA A 166 -3.64 8.72 -16.68
CA ALA A 166 -4.12 10.06 -16.36
C ALA A 166 -3.56 10.54 -15.03
N LEU A 167 -2.75 11.60 -15.04
CA LEU A 167 -2.14 12.15 -13.84
C LEU A 167 -2.95 13.34 -13.31
N LEU A 168 -3.36 13.28 -12.05
CA LEU A 168 -4.08 14.35 -11.36
C LEU A 168 -3.11 15.13 -10.46
N ARG A 169 -3.03 16.45 -10.68
CA ARG A 169 -2.16 17.36 -9.92
C ARG A 169 -2.97 18.58 -9.45
N ASN A 170 -3.55 18.49 -8.24
CA ASN A 170 -4.53 19.44 -7.71
C ASN A 170 -5.67 19.68 -8.71
N ALA A 171 -6.18 18.59 -9.27
CA ALA A 171 -7.16 18.58 -10.33
C ALA A 171 -8.27 17.57 -10.03
N ASN A 172 -9.34 17.64 -10.82
CA ASN A 172 -10.41 16.68 -10.76
C ASN A 172 -10.77 16.15 -12.15
N GLU A 173 -11.39 14.96 -12.15
CA GLU A 173 -11.97 14.29 -13.30
C GLU A 173 -13.34 13.72 -12.94
N VAL A 174 -14.16 13.50 -13.94
CA VAL A 174 -15.49 12.90 -13.77
C VAL A 174 -15.47 11.46 -14.26
N ILE A 175 -15.93 10.55 -13.42
CA ILE A 175 -16.19 9.16 -13.83
C ILE A 175 -17.71 9.04 -14.03
N GLU A 176 -18.12 8.82 -15.29
CA GLU A 176 -19.54 8.72 -15.66
C GLU A 176 -19.93 7.28 -16.00
N ARG A 177 -21.08 6.84 -15.51
CA ARG A 177 -21.67 5.53 -15.82
C ARG A 177 -23.21 5.64 -15.90
N HIS A 178 -23.78 5.27 -17.04
CA HIS A 178 -25.23 5.28 -17.28
C HIS A 178 -25.93 6.62 -17.01
N GLY A 179 -25.20 7.75 -17.23
CA GLY A 179 -25.72 9.10 -16.99
C GLY A 179 -25.52 9.63 -15.57
N ASP A 180 -25.09 8.78 -14.64
CA ASP A 180 -24.68 9.17 -13.29
C ASP A 180 -23.17 9.33 -13.20
N ARG A 181 -22.68 10.02 -12.15
CA ARG A 181 -21.27 10.32 -12.00
C ARG A 181 -20.80 10.43 -10.55
N PHE A 182 -19.51 10.28 -10.36
CA PHE A 182 -18.78 10.74 -9.19
C PHE A 182 -17.51 11.50 -9.60
N TRP A 183 -17.04 12.34 -8.71
CA TRP A 183 -15.84 13.14 -8.93
C TRP A 183 -14.63 12.46 -8.33
N LEU A 184 -13.58 12.32 -9.14
CA LEU A 184 -12.26 11.86 -8.73
C LEU A 184 -11.34 13.07 -8.63
N LEU A 185 -10.85 13.36 -7.42
CA LEU A 185 -9.90 14.42 -7.15
C LEU A 185 -8.52 13.81 -6.94
N GLY A 186 -7.48 14.47 -7.43
CA GLY A 186 -6.10 14.07 -7.17
C GLY A 186 -5.26 15.27 -6.75
N LEU A 187 -4.51 15.10 -5.67
CA LEU A 187 -3.65 16.15 -5.14
C LEU A 187 -2.18 15.93 -5.48
N ASN A 188 -1.44 16.99 -5.53
CA ASN A 188 0.00 16.95 -5.39
C ASN A 188 0.37 16.38 -4.02
N ASP A 189 1.56 15.82 -3.90
CA ASP A 189 2.14 15.38 -2.65
C ASP A 189 2.05 16.46 -1.55
N ALA A 190 1.62 16.06 -0.35
CA ALA A 190 1.39 17.02 0.73
C ALA A 190 2.68 17.47 1.42
N MET A 191 3.79 16.74 1.26
CA MET A 191 5.08 17.09 1.85
C MET A 191 5.88 18.06 0.97
N PHE A 192 5.94 17.81 -0.34
CA PHE A 192 6.80 18.54 -1.27
C PHE A 192 6.06 19.18 -2.45
N GLY A 193 4.86 18.68 -2.79
CA GLY A 193 4.13 19.06 -4.00
C GLY A 193 3.11 20.18 -3.84
N LYS A 194 2.90 20.70 -2.63
CA LYS A 194 1.87 21.70 -2.32
C LYS A 194 0.46 21.22 -2.67
N ALA A 195 -0.03 20.25 -1.92
CA ALA A 195 -1.42 19.81 -2.02
C ALA A 195 -2.38 21.01 -1.88
N ALA A 196 -3.29 21.15 -2.84
CA ALA A 196 -4.26 22.25 -2.89
C ALA A 196 -5.68 21.71 -3.14
N LEU A 197 -6.33 21.26 -2.08
CA LEU A 197 -7.65 20.63 -2.15
C LEU A 197 -8.72 21.58 -2.68
N GLU A 198 -8.66 22.85 -2.31
CA GLU A 198 -9.60 23.87 -2.81
C GLU A 198 -9.50 24.05 -4.33
N GLN A 199 -8.29 23.95 -4.91
CA GLN A 199 -8.09 23.97 -6.35
C GLN A 199 -8.72 22.72 -7.00
N ALA A 200 -8.49 21.53 -6.43
CA ALA A 200 -9.07 20.29 -6.94
C ALA A 200 -10.60 20.26 -6.85
N LEU A 201 -11.19 21.01 -5.93
CA LEU A 201 -12.65 21.14 -5.76
C LEU A 201 -13.29 22.18 -6.70
N GLN A 202 -12.52 22.93 -7.49
CA GLN A 202 -13.11 23.93 -8.39
C GLN A 202 -14.06 23.26 -9.41
N GLY A 203 -15.28 23.79 -9.50
CA GLY A 203 -16.32 23.27 -10.37
C GLY A 203 -17.05 22.02 -9.89
N VAL A 204 -16.64 21.45 -8.74
CA VAL A 204 -17.24 20.22 -8.17
C VAL A 204 -18.47 20.57 -7.34
N PRO A 205 -19.67 20.08 -7.69
CA PRO A 205 -20.88 20.33 -6.91
C PRO A 205 -20.80 19.71 -5.51
N ALA A 206 -21.27 20.44 -4.49
CA ALA A 206 -21.22 19.97 -3.11
C ALA A 206 -22.05 18.67 -2.88
N SER A 207 -23.16 18.52 -3.64
CA SER A 207 -24.08 17.39 -3.52
C SER A 207 -23.59 16.09 -4.16
N GLU A 208 -22.59 16.16 -5.07
CA GLU A 208 -22.11 14.99 -5.80
C GLU A 208 -21.04 14.20 -5.03
N PRO A 209 -20.96 12.88 -5.21
CA PRO A 209 -19.97 12.04 -4.55
C PRO A 209 -18.55 12.40 -4.98
N LYS A 210 -17.61 12.39 -4.01
CA LYS A 210 -16.22 12.77 -4.21
C LYS A 210 -15.29 11.71 -3.65
N MET A 211 -14.37 11.24 -4.51
CA MET A 211 -13.26 10.37 -4.11
C MET A 211 -11.95 11.13 -4.29
N LEU A 212 -11.07 11.05 -3.31
CA LEU A 212 -9.81 11.77 -3.29
C LEU A 212 -8.63 10.81 -3.35
N LEU A 213 -7.71 11.05 -4.24
CA LEU A 213 -6.37 10.45 -4.26
C LEU A 213 -5.38 11.47 -3.70
N VAL A 214 -4.72 11.10 -2.63
CA VAL A 214 -3.60 11.84 -2.05
C VAL A 214 -2.65 10.83 -1.42
N HIS A 215 -1.34 11.02 -1.66
CA HIS A 215 -0.37 10.01 -1.27
C HIS A 215 -0.33 9.80 0.24
N GLU A 216 -0.35 10.87 1.05
CA GLU A 216 -0.23 10.83 2.50
C GLU A 216 -1.58 10.62 3.21
N PRO A 217 -1.72 9.56 4.02
CA PRO A 217 -2.99 9.21 4.64
C PRO A 217 -3.44 10.17 5.75
N ASP A 218 -2.53 10.81 6.48
CA ASP A 218 -2.90 11.73 7.57
C ASP A 218 -3.53 13.03 7.05
N PHE A 219 -3.47 13.30 5.73
CA PHE A 219 -4.22 14.36 5.06
C PHE A 219 -5.74 14.22 5.25
N ALA A 220 -6.21 13.03 5.65
CA ALA A 220 -7.61 12.78 5.99
C ALA A 220 -8.16 13.69 7.09
N ASP A 221 -7.32 14.17 8.00
CA ASP A 221 -7.73 15.16 9.00
C ASP A 221 -8.18 16.49 8.38
N GLU A 222 -7.57 16.85 7.26
CA GLU A 222 -7.94 18.03 6.47
C GLU A 222 -9.11 17.72 5.52
N SER A 223 -8.98 16.72 4.66
CA SER A 223 -9.97 16.38 3.63
C SER A 223 -11.35 16.07 4.21
N SER A 224 -11.42 15.53 5.43
CA SER A 224 -12.68 15.27 6.14
C SER A 224 -13.54 16.51 6.42
N ARG A 225 -12.99 17.72 6.22
CA ARG A 225 -13.70 19.00 6.43
C ARG A 225 -14.35 19.52 5.15
N TYR A 226 -14.04 18.93 4.00
CA TYR A 226 -14.44 19.41 2.68
C TYR A 226 -15.52 18.56 2.00
N GLY A 227 -16.17 17.66 2.74
CA GLY A 227 -17.26 16.83 2.21
C GLY A 227 -16.78 15.79 1.20
N ILE A 228 -15.53 15.32 1.35
CA ILE A 228 -14.99 14.16 0.62
C ILE A 228 -15.63 12.90 1.22
N ASP A 229 -16.10 11.97 0.37
CA ASP A 229 -16.73 10.73 0.81
C ASP A 229 -15.69 9.64 1.08
N VAL A 230 -14.70 9.52 0.20
CA VAL A 230 -13.64 8.50 0.29
C VAL A 230 -12.29 9.12 -0.04
N GLN A 231 -11.27 8.76 0.73
CA GLN A 231 -9.86 9.06 0.43
C GLN A 231 -9.09 7.75 0.27
N PHE A 232 -8.25 7.68 -0.75
CA PHE A 232 -7.31 6.58 -0.97
C PHE A 232 -5.88 7.11 -0.88
N SER A 233 -5.05 6.42 -0.10
CA SER A 233 -3.67 6.82 0.19
C SER A 233 -2.72 5.63 0.24
N GLY A 234 -1.42 5.90 0.13
CA GLY A 234 -0.31 4.95 0.29
C GLY A 234 0.68 5.39 1.36
N HIS A 235 1.96 5.61 0.97
CA HIS A 235 3.02 6.28 1.72
C HIS A 235 3.58 5.53 2.94
N SER A 236 2.75 4.85 3.67
CA SER A 236 3.09 4.26 4.97
C SER A 236 3.81 2.92 4.91
N HIS A 237 3.70 2.21 3.76
CA HIS A 237 4.08 0.79 3.60
C HIS A 237 3.46 -0.14 4.65
N GLY A 238 2.38 0.28 5.33
CA GLY A 238 1.83 -0.43 6.49
C GLY A 238 2.82 -0.53 7.67
N GLY A 239 3.86 0.33 7.67
CA GLY A 239 5.00 0.31 8.59
C GLY A 239 6.12 -0.63 8.18
N GLN A 240 6.08 -1.23 7.00
CA GLN A 240 7.05 -2.11 6.32
C GLN A 240 7.64 -3.25 7.17
N ILE A 241 8.15 -2.97 8.37
CA ILE A 241 8.62 -3.95 9.37
C ILE A 241 7.84 -3.73 10.65
N ARG A 242 6.98 -4.69 11.00
CA ARG A 242 6.04 -4.56 12.10
C ARG A 242 5.94 -5.84 12.91
N PHE A 243 5.79 -5.72 14.20
CA PHE A 243 5.50 -6.85 15.09
C PHE A 243 4.00 -6.90 15.40
N PRO A 244 3.37 -8.08 15.37
CA PRO A 244 1.95 -8.24 15.72
C PRO A 244 1.64 -7.66 17.10
N GLY A 245 0.59 -6.85 17.20
CA GLY A 245 0.17 -6.21 18.45
C GLY A 245 0.93 -4.95 18.85
N PHE A 246 1.96 -4.57 18.10
CA PHE A 246 2.72 -3.34 18.33
C PHE A 246 2.52 -2.33 17.20
N HIS A 247 2.61 -1.05 17.56
CA HIS A 247 2.70 0.02 16.56
C HIS A 247 4.02 -0.13 15.78
N PRO A 248 4.07 0.21 14.46
CA PRO A 248 5.31 0.22 13.71
C PRO A 248 6.41 1.03 14.40
N LEU A 249 7.65 0.54 14.33
CA LEU A 249 8.80 1.24 14.94
C LEU A 249 9.12 2.56 14.23
N TRP A 250 8.81 2.64 12.94
CA TRP A 250 9.02 3.82 12.13
C TRP A 250 7.87 3.99 11.13
N LEU A 251 7.44 5.20 10.95
CA LEU A 251 6.48 5.64 9.95
C LEU A 251 6.94 6.97 9.38
N PRO A 252 6.72 7.23 8.08
CA PRO A 252 7.04 8.53 7.52
C PRO A 252 6.11 9.63 8.08
N PRO A 253 6.52 10.91 7.99
CA PRO A 253 5.63 12.03 8.33
C PRO A 253 4.32 11.95 7.54
N LEU A 254 3.21 12.38 8.12
CA LEU A 254 1.86 12.31 7.55
C LEU A 254 1.29 10.89 7.31
N ALA A 255 1.89 9.85 7.94
CA ALA A 255 1.35 8.48 7.97
C ALA A 255 1.34 7.86 9.37
N ASN A 256 1.35 8.69 10.42
CA ASN A 256 1.45 8.20 11.79
C ASN A 256 0.11 7.76 12.39
N LYS A 257 -1.00 8.36 11.96
CA LYS A 257 -2.33 8.06 12.47
C LYS A 257 -3.00 6.93 11.70
N TYR A 258 -2.95 7.00 10.37
CA TYR A 258 -3.75 6.17 9.47
C TYR A 258 -2.86 5.32 8.57
N TYR A 259 -2.02 4.49 9.13
CA TYR A 259 -0.91 3.86 8.41
C TYR A 259 -1.26 2.56 7.65
N ARG A 260 -2.51 2.03 7.73
CA ARG A 260 -2.91 0.85 6.94
C ARG A 260 -4.40 0.52 7.02
N GLY A 261 -4.97 0.06 5.91
CA GLY A 261 -6.34 -0.45 5.88
C GLY A 261 -7.38 0.65 6.05
N TYR A 262 -8.56 0.26 6.52
CA TYR A 262 -9.73 1.14 6.57
C TYR A 262 -9.80 1.94 7.87
N TYR A 263 -10.14 3.23 7.73
CA TYR A 263 -10.47 4.14 8.83
C TYR A 263 -11.72 4.95 8.50
N ARG A 264 -12.35 5.49 9.55
CA ARG A 264 -13.38 6.50 9.42
C ARG A 264 -12.93 7.77 10.15
N VAL A 265 -12.84 8.87 9.41
CA VAL A 265 -12.41 10.18 9.91
C VAL A 265 -13.58 11.14 9.73
N ARG A 266 -14.39 11.36 10.79
CA ARG A 266 -15.71 12.01 10.69
C ARG A 266 -16.59 11.24 9.69
N ASP A 267 -17.06 11.92 8.62
CA ASP A 267 -17.87 11.32 7.57
C ASP A 267 -17.03 10.72 6.42
N LEU A 268 -15.75 11.04 6.37
CA LEU A 268 -14.81 10.53 5.38
C LEU A 268 -14.48 9.05 5.66
N GLN A 269 -14.47 8.24 4.63
CA GLN A 269 -13.91 6.91 4.62
C GLN A 269 -12.49 6.97 4.05
N LEU A 270 -11.50 6.48 4.79
CA LEU A 270 -10.10 6.44 4.35
C LEU A 270 -9.66 5.00 4.18
N TYR A 271 -8.98 4.71 3.10
CA TYR A 271 -8.22 3.46 2.95
C TYR A 271 -6.77 3.76 2.64
N THR A 272 -5.87 3.19 3.45
CA THR A 272 -4.41 3.29 3.27
C THR A 272 -3.86 1.97 2.81
N ASN A 273 -3.38 1.93 1.55
CA ASN A 273 -2.75 0.78 0.93
C ASN A 273 -1.32 0.60 1.45
N ARG A 274 -0.85 -0.65 1.57
CA ARG A 274 0.50 -0.98 2.08
C ARG A 274 1.60 -0.89 1.02
N GLY A 275 1.25 -0.60 -0.22
CA GLY A 275 2.20 -0.51 -1.32
C GLY A 275 2.81 -1.85 -1.76
N ILE A 276 3.49 -1.83 -2.89
CA ILE A 276 4.15 -3.00 -3.50
C ILE A 276 5.62 -3.07 -3.14
N GLY A 277 6.35 -1.97 -3.30
CA GLY A 277 7.80 -1.90 -3.14
C GLY A 277 8.28 -1.86 -1.71
N THR A 278 9.58 -1.74 -1.57
CA THR A 278 10.27 -1.51 -0.29
C THR A 278 11.13 -0.26 -0.37
N VAL A 279 11.22 0.47 0.74
CA VAL A 279 12.02 1.69 0.86
C VAL A 279 13.06 1.54 1.97
N ALA A 280 14.22 2.15 1.82
CA ALA A 280 15.35 2.13 2.75
C ALA A 280 15.97 0.75 3.00
N LEU A 281 15.20 -0.29 3.26
CA LEU A 281 15.65 -1.65 3.51
C LEU A 281 14.85 -2.64 2.64
N PRO A 282 15.48 -3.72 2.11
CA PRO A 282 14.80 -4.72 1.29
C PRO A 282 14.06 -5.75 2.14
N PHE A 283 13.34 -5.31 3.16
CA PHE A 283 12.63 -6.20 4.10
C PHE A 283 11.19 -5.77 4.28
N ARG A 284 10.28 -6.74 4.29
CA ARG A 284 8.91 -6.61 4.81
C ARG A 284 8.68 -7.65 5.90
N PHE A 285 8.04 -7.26 6.99
CA PHE A 285 7.68 -8.19 8.06
C PHE A 285 6.31 -7.86 8.65
N CYS A 286 5.36 -8.77 8.52
CA CYS A 286 3.94 -8.59 8.87
C CYS A 286 3.29 -7.38 8.17
N ALA A 287 3.81 -7.01 7.01
CA ALA A 287 3.33 -5.96 6.13
C ALA A 287 3.55 -6.34 4.66
N PRO A 288 2.97 -7.47 4.17
CA PRO A 288 3.17 -7.93 2.81
C PRO A 288 2.72 -6.88 1.79
N PRO A 289 3.32 -6.86 0.57
CA PRO A 289 2.85 -6.03 -0.54
C PRO A 289 1.36 -6.21 -0.77
N GLU A 290 0.68 -5.16 -1.26
CA GLU A 290 -0.77 -5.19 -1.36
C GLU A 290 -1.30 -4.64 -2.69
N VAL A 291 -2.16 -5.41 -3.35
CA VAL A 291 -3.13 -4.93 -4.33
C VAL A 291 -4.50 -4.95 -3.69
N THR A 292 -5.21 -3.81 -3.68
CA THR A 292 -6.54 -3.74 -3.07
C THR A 292 -7.63 -3.67 -4.13
N LEU A 293 -8.66 -4.50 -4.01
CA LEU A 293 -9.91 -4.35 -4.75
C LEU A 293 -10.96 -3.72 -3.86
N VAL A 294 -11.36 -2.51 -4.20
CA VAL A 294 -12.51 -1.84 -3.59
C VAL A 294 -13.73 -2.05 -4.47
N THR A 295 -14.82 -2.55 -3.88
CA THR A 295 -16.14 -2.62 -4.54
C THR A 295 -17.03 -1.55 -3.94
N LEU A 296 -17.47 -0.62 -4.77
CA LEU A 296 -18.40 0.42 -4.34
C LEU A 296 -19.80 -0.16 -4.13
N ARG A 297 -20.47 0.30 -3.07
CA ARG A 297 -21.88 0.01 -2.79
C ARG A 297 -22.66 1.30 -2.66
N SER A 298 -23.77 1.39 -3.36
CA SER A 298 -24.73 2.47 -3.16
C SER A 298 -25.44 2.31 -1.80
N ALA A 299 -25.82 3.42 -1.18
CA ALA A 299 -26.46 3.44 0.13
C ALA A 299 -27.95 3.13 0.08
#